data_924ed4af481298444feabd5027530b3f
#
_entry.id   924ed4af481298444feabd5027530b3f
#
_cell.length_a   1.000
_cell.length_b   1.000
_cell.length_c   1.000
_cell.angle_alpha   90.00
_cell.angle_beta   90.00
_cell.angle_gamma   90.00
#
_symmetry.space_group_name_H-M   'P 1'
#
loop_
_entity.id
_entity.type
_entity.pdbx_description
1 polymer ?
#
loop_
_entity_poly.entity_id
_entity_poly.type
_entity_poly.pdbx_seq_one_letter_code
_entity_poly.pdbx_strand_id
1 'polypeptide(L)'
;MQSTRFPTQEQRSSKYCGETCQRKGYEKEYALYELVERLGPQIIGEKRKIYKGVNANVDFYSGLVYSMLDLPPALYTPIFAVARIVGWSAHRLEELKNVDKIIRPAYKALAGHKE
;
A
#
# COMPACT_ATOMS: atom_id res chain seq x y z
N MET A 1 10.13 23.46 15.86
CA MET A 1 8.71 23.07 15.72
C MET A 1 8.69 21.78 14.89
N GLN A 2 8.61 20.61 15.56
CA GLN A 2 8.51 19.33 14.86
C GLN A 2 7.09 19.22 14.33
N SER A 3 6.93 19.15 13.01
CA SER A 3 5.67 18.86 12.34
C SER A 3 5.22 17.46 12.77
N THR A 4 4.15 17.38 13.53
CA THR A 4 3.45 16.14 13.87
C THR A 4 2.80 15.59 12.60
N ARG A 5 3.61 15.02 11.71
CA ARG A 5 3.12 14.30 10.55
C ARG A 5 2.48 13.00 11.05
N PHE A 6 1.19 12.84 10.83
CA PHE A 6 0.53 11.56 11.08
C PHE A 6 1.24 10.45 10.27
N PRO A 7 1.49 9.27 10.87
CA PRO A 7 2.14 8.18 10.17
C PRO A 7 1.33 7.78 8.93
N THR A 8 2.02 7.52 7.83
CA THR A 8 1.40 7.04 6.60
C THR A 8 0.76 5.67 6.83
N GLN A 9 -0.14 5.26 5.93
CA GLN A 9 -0.77 3.94 6.01
C GLN A 9 0.27 2.82 5.98
N GLU A 10 1.33 2.98 5.22
CA GLU A 10 2.51 2.11 5.15
C GLU A 10 3.20 1.95 6.51
N GLN A 11 3.53 3.07 7.16
CA GLN A 11 4.17 3.07 8.47
C GLN A 11 3.31 2.41 9.55
N ARG A 12 1.98 2.59 9.48
CA ARG A 12 1.05 1.90 10.36
C ARG A 12 1.04 0.40 10.11
N SER A 13 0.99 -0.02 8.84
CA SER A 13 0.97 -1.43 8.46
C SER A 13 2.26 -2.14 8.88
N SER A 14 3.42 -1.52 8.68
CA SER A 14 4.72 -2.03 9.11
C SER A 14 4.77 -2.22 10.64
N LYS A 15 4.34 -1.22 11.40
CA LYS A 15 4.32 -1.29 12.87
C LYS A 15 3.44 -2.43 13.39
N TYR A 16 2.19 -2.54 12.91
CA TYR A 16 1.29 -3.62 13.32
C TYR A 16 1.80 -5.00 12.91
N CYS A 17 2.43 -5.09 11.74
CA CYS A 17 3.07 -6.31 11.28
C CYS A 17 4.21 -6.72 12.22
N GLY A 18 5.11 -5.79 12.59
CA GLY A 18 6.22 -6.06 13.50
C GLY A 18 5.78 -6.56 14.87
N GLU A 19 4.79 -5.90 15.49
CA GLU A 19 4.25 -6.33 16.78
C GLU A 19 3.60 -7.73 16.73
N THR A 20 2.96 -8.05 15.61
CA THR A 20 2.33 -9.37 15.42
C THR A 20 3.37 -10.44 15.13
N CYS A 21 4.41 -10.12 14.36
CA CYS A 21 5.52 -11.02 14.04
C CYS A 21 6.26 -11.47 15.31
N GLN A 22 6.56 -10.54 16.20
CA GLN A 22 7.20 -10.86 17.51
C GLN A 22 6.38 -11.83 18.34
N ARG A 23 5.05 -11.66 18.35
CA ARG A 23 4.17 -12.58 19.11
C ARG A 23 4.04 -13.96 18.50
N LYS A 24 4.23 -14.10 17.20
CA LYS A 24 4.04 -15.36 16.45
C LYS A 24 5.33 -16.05 16.02
N GLY A 25 6.50 -15.48 16.33
CA GLY A 25 7.80 -16.07 15.98
C GLY A 25 8.22 -15.92 14.52
N TYR A 26 7.72 -14.88 13.83
CA TYR A 26 8.03 -14.56 12.43
C TYR A 26 9.07 -13.43 12.30
N GLU A 27 9.96 -13.28 13.30
CA GLU A 27 10.93 -12.18 13.33
C GLU A 27 11.92 -12.22 12.15
N LYS A 28 12.31 -13.43 11.72
CA LYS A 28 13.25 -13.61 10.61
C LYS A 28 12.64 -13.15 9.28
N GLU A 29 11.40 -13.55 9.03
CA GLU A 29 10.65 -13.14 7.86
C GLU A 29 10.43 -11.63 7.87
N TYR A 30 10.04 -11.06 9.01
CA TYR A 30 9.86 -9.63 9.15
C TYR A 30 11.14 -8.84 8.89
N ALA A 31 12.28 -9.30 9.43
CA ALA A 31 13.57 -8.68 9.18
C ALA A 31 13.96 -8.71 7.69
N LEU A 32 13.58 -9.76 6.96
CA LEU A 32 13.75 -9.83 5.50
C LEU A 32 12.89 -8.77 4.79
N TYR A 33 11.64 -8.61 5.20
CA TYR A 33 10.74 -7.59 4.64
C TYR A 33 11.28 -6.18 4.87
N GLU A 34 11.76 -5.86 6.08
CA GLU A 34 12.39 -4.57 6.39
C GLU A 34 13.65 -4.33 5.53
N LEU A 35 14.46 -5.37 5.33
CA LEU A 35 15.65 -5.28 4.49
C LEU A 35 15.28 -4.96 3.03
N VAL A 36 14.28 -5.66 2.49
CA VAL A 36 13.79 -5.43 1.11
C VAL A 36 13.18 -4.03 0.96
N GLU A 37 12.37 -3.58 1.93
CA GLU A 37 11.81 -2.22 1.93
C GLU A 37 12.91 -1.15 1.90
N ARG A 38 13.98 -1.35 2.65
CA ARG A 38 15.09 -0.40 2.72
C ARG A 38 15.96 -0.40 1.46
N LEU A 39 16.31 -1.59 0.94
CA LEU A 39 17.24 -1.73 -0.18
C LEU A 39 16.55 -1.61 -1.55
N GLY A 40 15.29 -2.02 -1.66
CA GLY A 40 14.55 -2.01 -2.92
C GLY A 40 14.53 -0.66 -3.62
N PRO A 41 14.14 0.43 -2.95
CA PRO A 41 14.13 1.77 -3.54
C PRO A 41 15.51 2.22 -4.04
N GLN A 42 16.59 1.90 -3.30
CA GLN A 42 17.95 2.26 -3.65
C GLN A 42 18.39 1.55 -4.93
N ILE A 43 18.23 0.23 -4.98
CA ILE A 43 18.62 -0.59 -6.13
C ILE A 43 17.81 -0.23 -7.39
N ILE A 44 16.50 0.02 -7.23
CA ILE A 44 15.63 0.41 -8.35
C ILE A 44 16.01 1.81 -8.83
N GLY A 45 16.26 2.75 -7.92
CA GLY A 45 16.69 4.11 -8.24
C GLY A 45 17.98 4.10 -9.07
N GLU A 46 18.98 3.38 -8.61
CA GLU A 46 20.28 3.28 -9.29
C GLU A 46 20.17 2.61 -10.68
N LYS A 47 19.51 1.44 -10.74
CA LYS A 47 19.45 0.67 -11.99
C LYS A 47 18.53 1.29 -13.04
N ARG A 48 17.41 1.89 -12.63
CA ARG A 48 16.42 2.44 -13.58
C ARG A 48 16.47 3.95 -13.71
N LYS A 49 17.38 4.63 -13.02
CA LYS A 49 17.48 6.10 -12.99
C LYS A 49 16.13 6.77 -12.65
N ILE A 50 15.34 6.13 -11.80
CA ILE A 50 14.05 6.64 -11.35
C ILE A 50 14.31 7.44 -10.07
N TYR A 51 14.30 8.75 -10.20
CA TYR A 51 14.52 9.68 -9.07
C TYR A 51 13.24 9.99 -8.29
N LYS A 52 12.09 9.50 -8.73
CA LYS A 52 10.85 9.55 -7.95
C LYS A 52 10.93 8.44 -6.90
N GLY A 53 10.64 8.78 -5.64
CA GLY A 53 10.68 7.82 -4.55
C GLY A 53 9.83 6.59 -4.87
N VAL A 54 10.45 5.41 -4.77
CA VAL A 54 9.79 4.12 -4.88
C VAL A 54 9.52 3.66 -3.45
N ASN A 55 8.26 3.42 -3.10
CA ASN A 55 7.87 2.95 -1.78
C ASN A 55 7.17 1.60 -1.92
N ALA A 56 7.25 0.79 -0.87
CA ALA A 56 6.50 -0.44 -0.79
C ALA A 56 5.00 -0.14 -0.73
N ASN A 57 4.18 -0.94 -1.41
CA ASN A 57 2.73 -0.84 -1.34
C ASN A 57 2.22 -1.52 -0.06
N VAL A 58 0.99 -1.20 0.35
CA VAL A 58 0.31 -1.86 1.48
C VAL A 58 0.26 -3.39 1.34
N ASP A 59 0.20 -3.88 0.11
CA ASP A 59 0.19 -5.30 -0.22
C ASP A 59 1.47 -6.03 0.22
N PHE A 60 2.57 -5.30 0.39
CA PHE A 60 3.86 -5.86 0.78
C PHE A 60 3.79 -6.49 2.18
N TYR A 61 3.32 -5.74 3.18
CA TYR A 61 3.18 -6.25 4.54
C TYR A 61 1.92 -7.08 4.76
N SER A 62 0.84 -6.84 4.01
CA SER A 62 -0.38 -7.62 4.15
C SER A 62 -0.18 -9.09 3.76
N GLY A 63 0.68 -9.38 2.79
CA GLY A 63 1.06 -10.74 2.44
C GLY A 63 1.67 -11.51 3.62
N LEU A 64 2.57 -10.87 4.37
CA LEU A 64 3.17 -11.47 5.57
C LEU A 64 2.11 -11.69 6.67
N VAL A 65 1.21 -10.72 6.87
CA VAL A 65 0.12 -10.85 7.85
C VAL A 65 -0.80 -12.03 7.49
N TYR A 66 -1.14 -12.20 6.22
CA TYR A 66 -1.96 -13.32 5.77
C TYR A 66 -1.26 -14.67 5.97
N SER A 67 0.06 -14.74 5.74
CA SER A 67 0.86 -15.92 6.06
C SER A 67 0.82 -16.27 7.54
N MET A 68 0.92 -15.26 8.43
CA MET A 68 0.80 -15.45 9.86
C MET A 68 -0.59 -15.90 10.34
N LEU A 69 -1.62 -15.66 9.52
CA LEU A 69 -2.99 -16.12 9.75
C LEU A 69 -3.27 -17.48 9.10
N ASP A 70 -2.24 -18.14 8.56
CA ASP A 70 -2.34 -19.42 7.86
C ASP A 70 -3.34 -19.41 6.69
N LEU A 71 -3.53 -18.23 6.06
CA LEU A 71 -4.39 -18.11 4.91
C LEU A 71 -3.67 -18.64 3.66
N PRO A 72 -4.34 -19.49 2.86
CA PRO A 72 -3.75 -19.96 1.62
C PRO A 72 -3.52 -18.79 0.65
N PRO A 73 -2.38 -18.74 -0.07
CA PRO A 73 -2.04 -17.63 -0.98
C PRO A 73 -3.11 -17.34 -2.05
N ALA A 74 -3.88 -18.37 -2.44
CA ALA A 74 -4.99 -18.22 -3.38
C ALA A 74 -6.10 -17.27 -2.88
N LEU A 75 -6.21 -17.03 -1.57
CA LEU A 75 -7.20 -16.14 -0.97
C LEU A 75 -6.73 -14.68 -0.85
N TYR A 76 -5.46 -14.37 -1.03
CA TYR A 76 -4.94 -13.02 -0.81
C TYR A 76 -5.61 -11.99 -1.71
N THR A 77 -5.69 -12.24 -3.01
CA THR A 77 -6.40 -11.36 -3.96
C THR A 77 -7.91 -11.32 -3.73
N PRO A 78 -8.62 -12.45 -3.54
CA PRO A 78 -10.04 -12.43 -3.20
C PRO A 78 -10.38 -11.61 -1.95
N ILE A 79 -9.57 -11.65 -0.89
CA ILE A 79 -9.78 -10.86 0.33
C ILE A 79 -9.75 -9.35 0.03
N PHE A 80 -8.81 -8.90 -0.80
CA PHE A 80 -8.78 -7.52 -1.25
C PHE A 80 -10.03 -7.14 -2.06
N ALA A 81 -10.49 -8.02 -2.94
CA ALA A 81 -11.72 -7.79 -3.72
C ALA A 81 -12.95 -7.67 -2.82
N VAL A 82 -13.09 -8.56 -1.82
CA VAL A 82 -14.18 -8.50 -0.83
C VAL A 82 -14.16 -7.18 -0.07
N ALA A 83 -12.99 -6.74 0.39
CA ALA A 83 -12.86 -5.48 1.11
C ALA A 83 -13.23 -4.24 0.27
N ARG A 84 -13.05 -4.32 -1.05
CA ARG A 84 -13.28 -3.19 -1.97
C ARG A 84 -14.65 -3.21 -2.63
N ILE A 85 -15.39 -4.32 -2.59
CA ILE A 85 -16.64 -4.49 -3.36
C ILE A 85 -17.69 -3.43 -3.00
N VAL A 86 -17.76 -3.02 -1.74
CA VAL A 86 -18.68 -1.97 -1.28
C VAL A 86 -18.36 -0.64 -1.94
N GLY A 87 -17.07 -0.25 -1.94
CA GLY A 87 -16.61 0.97 -2.58
C GLY A 87 -16.81 0.95 -4.09
N TRP A 88 -16.50 -0.17 -4.75
CA TRP A 88 -16.74 -0.34 -6.18
C TRP A 88 -18.24 -0.26 -6.53
N SER A 89 -19.10 -0.86 -5.71
CA SER A 89 -20.55 -0.80 -5.90
C SER A 89 -21.07 0.64 -5.76
N ALA A 90 -20.59 1.38 -4.77
CA ALA A 90 -20.93 2.80 -4.58
C ALA A 90 -20.51 3.64 -5.78
N HIS A 91 -19.27 3.51 -6.25
CA HIS A 91 -18.79 4.19 -7.44
C HIS A 91 -19.58 3.81 -8.70
N ARG A 92 -19.93 2.52 -8.84
CA ARG A 92 -20.71 2.07 -9.99
C ARG A 92 -22.13 2.65 -10.00
N LEU A 93 -22.79 2.72 -8.84
CA LEU A 93 -24.10 3.34 -8.70
C LEU A 93 -24.03 4.85 -9.03
N GLU A 94 -23.01 5.52 -8.55
CA GLU A 94 -22.77 6.94 -8.84
C GLU A 94 -22.52 7.18 -10.33
N GLU A 95 -21.71 6.34 -10.97
CA GLU A 95 -21.44 6.37 -12.40
C GLU A 95 -22.71 6.16 -13.23
N LEU A 96 -23.52 5.17 -12.90
CA LEU A 96 -24.78 4.88 -13.60
C LEU A 96 -25.79 6.04 -13.50
N LYS A 97 -25.76 6.78 -12.39
CA LYS A 97 -26.67 7.92 -12.19
C LYS A 97 -26.21 9.21 -12.89
N ASN A 98 -24.90 9.44 -12.95
CA ASN A 98 -24.35 10.75 -13.28
C ASN A 98 -23.59 10.80 -14.60
N VAL A 99 -23.26 9.67 -15.22
CA VAL A 99 -22.30 9.64 -16.33
C VAL A 99 -22.70 8.67 -17.43
N ASP A 100 -22.78 9.18 -18.66
CA ASP A 100 -23.00 8.38 -19.87
C ASP A 100 -21.70 7.94 -20.56
N LYS A 101 -20.54 8.33 -20.04
CA LYS A 101 -19.22 8.10 -20.66
C LYS A 101 -18.22 7.56 -19.64
N ILE A 102 -17.23 6.81 -20.15
CA ILE A 102 -16.08 6.39 -19.34
C ILE A 102 -15.35 7.61 -18.78
N ILE A 103 -15.30 7.69 -17.45
CA ILE A 103 -14.55 8.74 -16.76
C ILE A 103 -13.06 8.42 -16.86
N ARG A 104 -12.31 9.33 -17.47
CA ARG A 104 -10.85 9.31 -17.47
C ARG A 104 -10.37 10.45 -16.55
N PRO A 105 -10.07 10.18 -15.26
CA PRO A 105 -9.66 11.23 -14.37
C PRO A 105 -8.35 11.87 -14.83
N ALA A 106 -8.33 13.20 -14.89
CA ALA A 106 -7.13 13.98 -15.11
C ALA A 106 -6.83 14.77 -13.84
N TYR A 107 -5.57 14.73 -13.39
CA TYR A 107 -5.13 15.50 -12.23
C TYR A 107 -4.45 16.77 -12.69
N LYS A 108 -4.98 17.91 -12.26
CA LYS A 108 -4.35 19.22 -12.44
C LYS A 108 -3.97 19.76 -11.07
N ALA A 109 -2.70 20.10 -10.88
CA ALA A 109 -2.27 20.80 -9.68
C ALA A 109 -2.92 22.19 -9.64
N LEU A 110 -3.72 22.46 -8.62
CA LEU A 110 -4.35 23.78 -8.42
C LEU A 110 -3.46 24.73 -7.62
N ALA A 111 -2.46 24.19 -6.91
CA ALA A 111 -1.46 25.00 -6.24
C ALA A 111 -0.44 25.49 -7.27
N GLY A 112 -0.21 26.81 -7.33
CA GLY A 112 0.86 27.39 -8.16
C GLY A 112 2.22 26.83 -7.72
N HIS A 113 3.12 26.64 -8.69
CA HIS A 113 4.53 26.38 -8.38
C HIS A 113 5.03 27.56 -7.54
N LYS A 114 5.49 27.30 -6.33
CA LYS A 114 6.34 28.23 -5.59
C LYS A 114 7.72 28.13 -6.24
N GLU A 115 8.14 29.22 -6.88
CA GLU A 115 9.52 29.44 -7.26
C GLU A 115 10.42 29.50 -6.04
#